data_3f042df0e103250cb75666edca6dd500
#
_entry.id   3f042df0e103250cb75666edca6dd500
#
_cell.length_a   1.000
_cell.length_b   1.000
_cell.length_c   1.000
_cell.angle_alpha   90.00
_cell.angle_beta   90.00
_cell.angle_gamma   90.00
#
_symmetry.space_group_name_H-M   'P 1'
#
loop_
_entity.id
_entity.type
_entity.pdbx_description
1 polymer ?
#
loop_
_entity_poly.entity_id
_entity_poly.type
_entity_poly.pdbx_seq_one_letter_code
_entity_poly.pdbx_strand_id
1 'polypeptide(L)'
;MAGWKPHESKEESQKILDMFIGHKKTFALEYQGKVIGSLGIEQYNEDHFPEFADKKCREIGYVLSKEYWGQGLMPEAVKEVIRYLFEEVGLDVIFCGHFLWNKQSQRVQEKCGFKHYAFDTYETKVDTTEEDEVNILTSEDWQAKSVVIREYAAFDRNEIMNLYTSVGWTNYTDHPQMLEKAYKNSLCTLGAYTAQGRLVGIIRAVGDGASILFIQDIIVLPEFQRRGIGTALLRAIISRYPDVYQTELMTDNTDKTIAFYKSLGFTPATEFGCLGFMKLNT
;
A
#
# COMPACT_ATOMS: atom_id res chain seq x y z
N MET A 1 24.80 -0.24 -6.29
CA MET A 1 25.10 0.98 -7.07
C MET A 1 23.93 1.21 -8.01
N ALA A 2 23.65 2.45 -8.39
CA ALA A 2 22.43 2.76 -9.18
C ALA A 2 22.74 2.94 -10.69
N GLY A 3 23.81 2.35 -11.21
CA GLY A 3 24.19 2.42 -12.63
C GLY A 3 24.78 3.77 -13.10
N TRP A 4 25.03 4.72 -12.20
CA TRP A 4 25.71 5.99 -12.51
C TRP A 4 26.86 6.29 -11.56
N LYS A 5 27.76 7.16 -12.03
CA LYS A 5 28.92 7.64 -11.24
C LYS A 5 28.44 8.63 -10.16
N PRO A 6 29.05 8.61 -8.96
CA PRO A 6 28.89 9.70 -8.01
C PRO A 6 29.31 11.03 -8.64
N HIS A 7 28.63 12.12 -8.29
CA HIS A 7 29.03 13.46 -8.76
C HIS A 7 30.38 13.85 -8.15
N GLU A 8 31.26 14.39 -8.96
CA GLU A 8 32.61 14.79 -8.55
C GLU A 8 32.64 16.18 -7.90
N SER A 9 31.58 16.99 -8.09
CA SER A 9 31.50 18.34 -7.57
C SER A 9 30.07 18.77 -7.20
N LYS A 10 29.95 19.85 -6.43
CA LYS A 10 28.66 20.50 -6.16
C LYS A 10 28.05 21.13 -7.40
N GLU A 11 28.88 21.65 -8.28
CA GLU A 11 28.48 22.26 -9.54
C GLU A 11 27.84 21.23 -10.48
N GLU A 12 28.38 20.02 -10.53
CA GLU A 12 27.78 18.91 -11.24
C GLU A 12 26.44 18.52 -10.64
N SER A 13 26.38 18.37 -9.32
CA SER A 13 25.14 18.09 -8.60
C SER A 13 24.08 19.15 -8.88
N GLN A 14 24.45 20.44 -8.91
CA GLN A 14 23.54 21.53 -9.19
C GLN A 14 22.98 21.45 -10.62
N LYS A 15 23.83 21.18 -11.61
CA LYS A 15 23.38 21.02 -13.02
C LYS A 15 22.35 19.89 -13.16
N ILE A 16 22.57 18.75 -12.49
CA ILE A 16 21.61 17.62 -12.51
C ILE A 16 20.31 18.01 -11.83
N LEU A 17 20.38 18.71 -10.69
CA LEU A 17 19.20 19.21 -9.99
C LEU A 17 18.39 20.20 -10.85
N ASP A 18 19.08 21.15 -11.51
CA ASP A 18 18.45 22.12 -12.41
C ASP A 18 17.77 21.42 -13.60
N MET A 19 18.39 20.37 -14.13
CA MET A 19 17.80 19.52 -15.15
C MET A 19 16.52 18.82 -14.65
N PHE A 20 16.52 18.21 -13.45
CA PHE A 20 15.35 17.59 -12.86
C PHE A 20 14.21 18.58 -12.64
N ILE A 21 14.53 19.78 -12.13
CA ILE A 21 13.55 20.86 -11.94
C ILE A 21 12.98 21.33 -13.28
N GLY A 22 13.83 21.45 -14.31
CA GLY A 22 13.41 21.87 -15.66
C GLY A 22 12.49 20.85 -16.34
N HIS A 23 12.82 19.58 -16.26
CA HIS A 23 12.04 18.50 -16.92
C HIS A 23 10.75 18.16 -16.19
N LYS A 24 10.63 18.43 -14.88
CA LYS A 24 9.44 18.15 -14.04
C LYS A 24 8.99 16.68 -14.10
N LYS A 25 9.94 15.77 -14.27
CA LYS A 25 9.69 14.31 -14.38
C LYS A 25 10.27 13.53 -13.21
N THR A 26 10.91 14.22 -12.25
CA THR A 26 11.54 13.63 -11.09
C THR A 26 10.96 14.22 -9.81
N PHE A 27 10.50 13.36 -8.92
CA PHE A 27 10.01 13.69 -7.59
C PHE A 27 11.14 13.54 -6.58
N ALA A 28 11.32 14.52 -5.71
CA ALA A 28 12.13 14.36 -4.51
C ALA A 28 11.30 13.66 -3.43
N LEU A 29 11.89 12.67 -2.78
CA LEU A 29 11.27 11.98 -1.65
C LEU A 29 11.74 12.62 -0.36
N GLU A 30 10.82 13.27 0.35
CA GLU A 30 11.10 13.93 1.63
C GLU A 30 10.53 13.08 2.78
N TYR A 31 11.32 12.94 3.83
CA TYR A 31 10.93 12.30 5.07
C TYR A 31 11.43 13.12 6.24
N GLN A 32 10.54 13.58 7.11
CA GLN A 32 10.85 14.41 8.29
C GLN A 32 11.69 15.66 7.97
N GLY A 33 11.39 16.36 6.87
CA GLY A 33 12.08 17.58 6.44
C GLY A 33 13.41 17.34 5.72
N LYS A 34 13.79 16.08 5.43
CA LYS A 34 15.03 15.73 4.74
C LYS A 34 14.73 15.02 3.43
N VAL A 35 15.36 15.42 2.34
CA VAL A 35 15.30 14.67 1.07
C VAL A 35 16.12 13.40 1.22
N ILE A 36 15.47 12.25 1.04
CA ILE A 36 16.04 10.91 1.28
C ILE A 36 16.19 10.09 0.01
N GLY A 37 15.65 10.56 -1.11
CA GLY A 37 15.69 9.85 -2.37
C GLY A 37 14.97 10.59 -3.49
N SER A 38 14.83 9.93 -4.63
CA SER A 38 14.06 10.44 -5.76
C SER A 38 13.37 9.32 -6.53
N LEU A 39 12.32 9.69 -7.29
CA LEU A 39 11.62 8.84 -8.23
C LEU A 39 11.45 9.59 -9.54
N GLY A 40 11.95 9.03 -10.63
CA GLY A 40 11.84 9.57 -11.99
C GLY A 40 10.77 8.87 -12.81
N ILE A 41 10.16 9.61 -13.74
CA ILE A 41 9.24 9.11 -14.76
C ILE A 41 9.89 9.37 -16.11
N GLU A 42 10.24 8.32 -16.84
CA GLU A 42 10.96 8.38 -18.08
C GLU A 42 10.12 7.82 -19.25
N GLN A 43 10.57 8.02 -20.46
CA GLN A 43 10.05 7.28 -21.61
C GLN A 43 10.49 5.82 -21.49
N TYR A 44 9.58 4.89 -21.79
CA TYR A 44 9.98 3.48 -21.92
C TYR A 44 10.75 3.28 -23.23
N ASN A 45 11.52 2.22 -23.31
CA ASN A 45 12.30 1.91 -24.50
C ASN A 45 11.41 1.25 -25.57
N GLU A 46 10.89 2.05 -26.49
CA GLU A 46 10.00 1.61 -27.57
C GLU A 46 10.72 0.70 -28.57
N ASP A 47 12.02 0.89 -28.78
CA ASP A 47 12.81 0.05 -29.66
C ASP A 47 12.97 -1.39 -29.09
N HIS A 48 13.02 -1.54 -27.76
CA HIS A 48 13.10 -2.84 -27.11
C HIS A 48 11.73 -3.51 -26.95
N PHE A 49 10.65 -2.73 -26.82
CA PHE A 49 9.29 -3.22 -26.58
C PHE A 49 8.27 -2.59 -27.54
N PRO A 50 8.43 -2.80 -28.86
CA PRO A 50 7.58 -2.17 -29.89
C PRO A 50 6.11 -2.60 -29.83
N GLU A 51 5.80 -3.72 -29.18
CA GLU A 51 4.43 -4.21 -28.99
C GLU A 51 3.55 -3.32 -28.10
N PHE A 52 4.16 -2.33 -27.44
CA PHE A 52 3.45 -1.32 -26.65
C PHE A 52 3.35 0.06 -27.33
N ALA A 53 3.75 0.17 -28.60
CA ALA A 53 3.81 1.45 -29.33
C ALA A 53 2.42 2.13 -29.45
N ASP A 54 1.33 1.37 -29.44
CA ASP A 54 -0.05 1.86 -29.44
C ASP A 54 -0.58 2.24 -28.05
N LYS A 55 0.22 2.04 -26.99
CA LYS A 55 -0.16 2.25 -25.59
C LYS A 55 0.54 3.46 -24.99
N LYS A 56 -0.12 4.08 -24.02
CA LYS A 56 0.48 5.15 -23.21
C LYS A 56 1.36 4.53 -22.13
N CYS A 57 2.65 4.47 -22.39
CA CYS A 57 3.61 3.84 -21.50
C CYS A 57 4.59 4.84 -20.89
N ARG A 58 5.08 4.55 -19.70
CA ARG A 58 6.22 5.21 -19.05
C ARG A 58 7.03 4.17 -18.28
N GLU A 59 8.29 4.48 -18.10
CA GLU A 59 9.17 3.77 -17.19
C GLU A 59 9.37 4.58 -15.92
N ILE A 60 9.42 3.91 -14.77
CA ILE A 60 9.76 4.55 -13.50
C ILE A 60 11.08 3.99 -12.96
N GLY A 61 11.90 4.91 -12.45
CA GLY A 61 13.13 4.57 -11.76
C GLY A 61 13.19 5.29 -10.40
N TYR A 62 13.84 4.70 -9.41
CA TYR A 62 13.92 5.28 -8.07
C TYR A 62 15.23 4.97 -7.39
N VAL A 63 15.58 5.85 -6.46
CA VAL A 63 16.74 5.71 -5.58
C VAL A 63 16.37 6.18 -4.18
N LEU A 64 16.88 5.48 -3.16
CA LEU A 64 16.68 5.80 -1.74
C LEU A 64 18.02 5.70 -1.01
N SER A 65 18.30 6.67 -0.17
CA SER A 65 19.44 6.64 0.74
C SER A 65 19.42 5.38 1.60
N LYS A 66 20.56 4.73 1.73
CA LYS A 66 20.71 3.40 2.36
C LYS A 66 20.22 3.38 3.82
N GLU A 67 20.37 4.50 4.53
CA GLU A 67 19.92 4.67 5.92
C GLU A 67 18.40 4.47 6.09
N TYR A 68 17.63 4.64 5.00
CA TYR A 68 16.16 4.56 5.00
C TYR A 68 15.63 3.25 4.40
N TRP A 69 16.52 2.30 4.07
CA TRP A 69 16.10 1.01 3.55
C TRP A 69 15.38 0.16 4.61
N GLY A 70 14.53 -0.74 4.15
CA GLY A 70 13.81 -1.68 5.04
C GLY A 70 12.59 -1.11 5.75
N GLN A 71 12.37 0.21 5.71
CA GLN A 71 11.29 0.91 6.44
C GLN A 71 9.97 1.01 5.66
N GLY A 72 9.91 0.51 4.43
CA GLY A 72 8.69 0.56 3.61
C GLY A 72 8.46 1.87 2.84
N LEU A 73 9.32 2.88 3.01
CA LEU A 73 9.16 4.21 2.44
C LEU A 73 9.14 4.21 0.91
N MET A 74 10.05 3.47 0.25
CA MET A 74 10.06 3.40 -1.22
C MET A 74 8.81 2.73 -1.80
N PRO A 75 8.33 1.57 -1.31
CA PRO A 75 7.06 1.02 -1.76
C PRO A 75 5.86 1.95 -1.56
N GLU A 76 5.86 2.80 -0.52
CA GLU A 76 4.81 3.80 -0.29
C GLU A 76 4.85 4.86 -1.39
N ALA A 77 6.01 5.47 -1.64
CA ALA A 77 6.19 6.48 -2.68
C ALA A 77 5.87 5.94 -4.09
N VAL A 78 6.35 4.74 -4.42
CA VAL A 78 6.10 4.10 -5.71
C VAL A 78 4.61 3.84 -5.92
N LYS A 79 3.88 3.40 -4.90
CA LYS A 79 2.42 3.19 -5.02
C LYS A 79 1.65 4.47 -5.27
N GLU A 80 2.06 5.57 -4.66
CA GLU A 80 1.40 6.86 -4.89
C GLU A 80 1.68 7.38 -6.31
N VAL A 81 2.91 7.21 -6.82
CA VAL A 81 3.23 7.56 -8.20
C VAL A 81 2.48 6.65 -9.20
N ILE A 82 2.36 5.35 -8.93
CA ILE A 82 1.55 4.43 -9.72
C ILE A 82 0.09 4.90 -9.78
N ARG A 83 -0.49 5.27 -8.63
CA ARG A 83 -1.85 5.81 -8.56
C ARG A 83 -1.99 7.04 -9.44
N TYR A 84 -1.12 8.02 -9.29
CA TYR A 84 -1.09 9.23 -10.10
C TYR A 84 -0.99 8.91 -11.60
N LEU A 85 -0.10 8.00 -12.00
CA LEU A 85 0.12 7.66 -13.40
C LEU A 85 -1.09 6.95 -14.03
N PHE A 86 -1.80 6.08 -13.32
CA PHE A 86 -2.98 5.42 -13.85
C PHE A 86 -4.25 6.27 -13.74
N GLU A 87 -4.48 6.94 -12.61
CA GLU A 87 -5.74 7.62 -12.32
C GLU A 87 -5.80 9.06 -12.87
N GLU A 88 -4.67 9.77 -12.88
CA GLU A 88 -4.63 11.17 -13.28
C GLU A 88 -3.98 11.38 -14.67
N VAL A 89 -2.90 10.65 -14.98
CA VAL A 89 -2.24 10.73 -16.30
C VAL A 89 -2.89 9.80 -17.32
N GLY A 90 -3.53 8.71 -16.88
CA GLY A 90 -4.23 7.75 -17.73
C GLY A 90 -3.29 6.89 -18.57
N LEU A 91 -2.22 6.36 -17.96
CA LEU A 91 -1.34 5.40 -18.62
C LEU A 91 -2.01 4.04 -18.77
N ASP A 92 -1.57 3.27 -19.76
CA ASP A 92 -1.96 1.88 -19.95
C ASP A 92 -0.98 0.92 -19.26
N VAL A 93 0.33 1.23 -19.32
CA VAL A 93 1.40 0.38 -18.79
C VAL A 93 2.50 1.22 -18.12
N ILE A 94 2.99 0.74 -16.99
CA ILE A 94 4.17 1.26 -16.32
C ILE A 94 5.25 0.18 -16.34
N PHE A 95 6.44 0.53 -16.84
CA PHE A 95 7.64 -0.29 -16.82
C PHE A 95 8.50 0.05 -15.59
N CYS A 96 9.20 -0.94 -15.07
CA CYS A 96 10.20 -0.75 -14.03
C CYS A 96 11.23 -1.87 -14.09
N GLY A 97 12.48 -1.53 -14.42
CA GLY A 97 13.59 -2.48 -14.46
C GLY A 97 14.36 -2.57 -13.14
N HIS A 98 15.09 -3.66 -12.97
CA HIS A 98 16.09 -3.80 -11.92
C HIS A 98 17.18 -4.81 -12.31
N PHE A 99 18.43 -4.51 -11.98
CA PHE A 99 19.53 -5.45 -12.17
C PHE A 99 19.29 -6.73 -11.36
N LEU A 100 19.58 -7.89 -11.93
CA LEU A 100 19.29 -9.21 -11.32
C LEU A 100 19.87 -9.38 -9.91
N TRP A 101 20.99 -8.72 -9.62
CA TRP A 101 21.60 -8.70 -8.29
C TRP A 101 20.91 -7.75 -7.30
N ASN A 102 20.07 -6.80 -7.77
CA ASN A 102 19.44 -5.78 -6.92
C ASN A 102 18.14 -6.28 -6.29
N LYS A 103 18.27 -7.20 -5.34
CA LYS A 103 17.15 -7.81 -4.62
C LYS A 103 16.28 -6.82 -3.82
N GLN A 104 16.82 -5.64 -3.47
CA GLN A 104 16.05 -4.58 -2.82
C GLN A 104 15.04 -3.96 -3.79
N SER A 105 15.46 -3.64 -5.02
CA SER A 105 14.56 -3.11 -6.05
C SER A 105 13.52 -4.15 -6.44
N GLN A 106 13.91 -5.41 -6.64
CA GLN A 106 12.99 -6.51 -6.89
C GLN A 106 11.86 -6.54 -5.86
N ARG A 107 12.19 -6.51 -4.55
CA ARG A 107 11.19 -6.53 -3.48
C ARG A 107 10.27 -5.30 -3.45
N VAL A 108 10.75 -4.14 -3.88
CA VAL A 108 9.91 -2.95 -4.03
C VAL A 108 8.90 -3.17 -5.14
N GLN A 109 9.33 -3.65 -6.30
CA GLN A 109 8.48 -3.91 -7.46
C GLN A 109 7.42 -4.97 -7.16
N GLU A 110 7.81 -6.09 -6.53
CA GLU A 110 6.88 -7.14 -6.06
C GLU A 110 5.80 -6.57 -5.11
N LYS A 111 6.21 -5.75 -4.12
CA LYS A 111 5.27 -5.09 -3.18
C LYS A 111 4.34 -4.08 -3.84
N CYS A 112 4.73 -3.51 -4.97
CA CYS A 112 3.93 -2.57 -5.76
C CYS A 112 3.08 -3.29 -6.81
N GLY A 113 3.29 -4.60 -7.00
CA GLY A 113 2.45 -5.44 -7.84
C GLY A 113 2.91 -5.54 -9.29
N PHE A 114 4.13 -5.12 -9.58
CA PHE A 114 4.77 -5.38 -10.87
C PHE A 114 4.93 -6.88 -11.10
N LYS A 115 4.85 -7.29 -12.36
CA LYS A 115 5.02 -8.67 -12.81
C LYS A 115 6.18 -8.73 -13.79
N HIS A 116 6.93 -9.81 -13.73
CA HIS A 116 7.97 -10.12 -14.71
C HIS A 116 7.42 -10.03 -16.13
N TYR A 117 8.15 -9.38 -17.00
CA TYR A 117 7.83 -9.26 -18.41
C TYR A 117 8.94 -9.84 -19.29
N ALA A 118 10.17 -9.34 -19.15
CA ALA A 118 11.31 -9.77 -19.95
C ALA A 118 12.64 -9.66 -19.18
N PHE A 119 13.64 -10.35 -19.68
CA PHE A 119 15.05 -10.06 -19.34
C PHE A 119 15.65 -9.23 -20.45
N ASP A 120 16.49 -8.26 -20.08
CA ASP A 120 17.18 -7.38 -20.97
C ASP A 120 18.61 -7.10 -20.48
N THR A 121 19.35 -6.31 -21.19
CA THR A 121 20.67 -5.82 -20.79
C THR A 121 20.67 -4.31 -20.73
N TYR A 122 21.24 -3.75 -19.69
CA TYR A 122 21.35 -2.31 -19.49
C TYR A 122 22.80 -1.84 -19.52
N GLU A 123 23.10 -0.94 -20.43
CA GLU A 123 24.40 -0.25 -20.47
C GLU A 123 24.43 0.85 -19.42
N THR A 124 25.25 0.67 -18.39
CA THR A 124 25.35 1.62 -17.30
C THR A 124 26.21 2.82 -17.67
N LYS A 125 26.02 3.95 -17.01
CA LYS A 125 26.88 5.14 -17.16
C LYS A 125 28.27 4.99 -16.54
N VAL A 126 28.62 3.80 -16.07
CA VAL A 126 29.94 3.41 -15.58
C VAL A 126 30.64 2.43 -16.54
N ASP A 127 30.16 2.36 -17.78
CA ASP A 127 30.71 1.55 -18.88
C ASP A 127 30.70 0.04 -18.57
N THR A 128 29.66 -0.45 -17.87
CA THR A 128 29.39 -1.88 -17.67
C THR A 128 28.02 -2.23 -18.26
N THR A 129 27.90 -3.46 -18.76
CA THR A 129 26.61 -4.03 -19.16
C THR A 129 26.12 -4.92 -18.03
N GLU A 130 24.90 -4.68 -17.57
CA GLU A 130 24.28 -5.44 -16.49
C GLU A 130 23.06 -6.20 -17.02
N GLU A 131 22.83 -7.40 -16.51
CA GLU A 131 21.58 -8.11 -16.76
C GLU A 131 20.44 -7.46 -15.97
N ASP A 132 19.38 -7.12 -16.67
CA ASP A 132 18.22 -6.41 -16.13
C ASP A 132 16.95 -7.27 -16.25
N GLU A 133 16.13 -7.25 -15.23
CA GLU A 133 14.78 -7.80 -15.26
C GLU A 133 13.78 -6.66 -15.39
N VAL A 134 13.11 -6.62 -16.54
CA VAL A 134 12.06 -5.65 -16.83
C VAL A 134 10.73 -6.20 -16.35
N ASN A 135 10.08 -5.44 -15.49
CA ASN A 135 8.77 -5.74 -14.95
C ASN A 135 7.75 -4.70 -15.42
N ILE A 136 6.50 -5.12 -15.59
CA ILE A 136 5.39 -4.24 -15.95
C ILE A 136 4.26 -4.28 -14.94
N LEU A 137 3.51 -3.18 -14.90
CA LEU A 137 2.21 -3.09 -14.25
C LEU A 137 1.23 -2.47 -15.22
N THR A 138 0.15 -3.17 -15.55
CA THR A 138 -0.89 -2.65 -16.44
C THR A 138 -1.99 -1.93 -15.65
N SER A 139 -2.71 -1.02 -16.31
CA SER A 139 -3.88 -0.35 -15.73
C SER A 139 -4.96 -1.37 -15.33
N GLU A 140 -5.13 -2.44 -16.10
CA GLU A 140 -6.06 -3.54 -15.78
C GLU A 140 -5.67 -4.25 -14.48
N ASP A 141 -4.39 -4.60 -14.33
CA ASP A 141 -3.87 -5.23 -13.10
C ASP A 141 -3.99 -4.29 -11.89
N TRP A 142 -3.79 -2.99 -12.09
CA TRP A 142 -3.98 -1.98 -11.07
C TRP A 142 -5.43 -1.87 -10.65
N GLN A 143 -6.36 -1.75 -11.60
CA GLN A 143 -7.81 -1.68 -11.35
C GLN A 143 -8.33 -2.95 -10.69
N ALA A 144 -7.86 -4.13 -11.12
CA ALA A 144 -8.22 -5.41 -10.49
C ALA A 144 -7.76 -5.51 -9.03
N LYS A 145 -6.74 -4.74 -8.64
CA LYS A 145 -6.19 -4.66 -7.27
C LYS A 145 -6.69 -3.45 -6.49
N SER A 146 -7.27 -2.45 -7.14
CA SER A 146 -7.86 -1.29 -6.49
C SER A 146 -9.12 -1.68 -5.74
N VAL A 147 -9.36 -1.04 -4.62
CA VAL A 147 -10.57 -1.28 -3.83
C VAL A 147 -11.30 0.02 -3.58
N VAL A 148 -12.63 -0.05 -3.62
CA VAL A 148 -13.52 1.03 -3.20
C VAL A 148 -14.03 0.71 -1.80
N ILE A 149 -13.89 1.66 -0.88
CA ILE A 149 -14.45 1.54 0.48
C ILE A 149 -15.83 2.18 0.48
N ARG A 150 -16.81 1.41 0.89
CA ARG A 150 -18.20 1.87 1.02
C ARG A 150 -18.89 1.17 2.19
N GLU A 151 -20.05 1.66 2.54
CA GLU A 151 -20.88 1.05 3.57
C GLU A 151 -21.24 -0.40 3.23
N TYR A 152 -21.13 -1.28 4.22
CA TYR A 152 -21.57 -2.66 4.14
C TYR A 152 -23.03 -2.71 4.64
N ALA A 153 -23.95 -2.44 3.74
CA ALA A 153 -25.35 -2.17 4.08
C ALA A 153 -26.19 -3.40 4.42
N ALA A 154 -25.83 -4.57 3.87
CA ALA A 154 -26.60 -5.79 4.06
C ALA A 154 -25.67 -6.96 4.43
N PHE A 155 -26.03 -7.68 5.50
CA PHE A 155 -25.28 -8.84 5.93
C PHE A 155 -25.44 -9.99 4.92
N ASP A 156 -24.37 -10.34 4.22
CA ASP A 156 -24.27 -11.56 3.44
C ASP A 156 -23.48 -12.60 4.22
N ARG A 157 -24.13 -13.71 4.57
CA ARG A 157 -23.51 -14.77 5.36
C ARG A 157 -22.27 -15.35 4.69
N ASN A 158 -22.35 -15.60 3.39
CA ASN A 158 -21.26 -16.25 2.67
C ASN A 158 -20.02 -15.37 2.58
N GLU A 159 -20.20 -14.07 2.28
CA GLU A 159 -19.10 -13.09 2.26
C GLU A 159 -18.42 -12.97 3.62
N ILE A 160 -19.22 -12.81 4.69
CA ILE A 160 -18.69 -12.65 6.04
C ILE A 160 -18.01 -13.92 6.53
N MET A 161 -18.64 -15.09 6.36
CA MET A 161 -18.03 -16.36 6.75
C MET A 161 -16.72 -16.61 6.01
N ASN A 162 -16.64 -16.27 4.72
CA ASN A 162 -15.40 -16.38 3.94
C ASN A 162 -14.29 -15.50 4.53
N LEU A 163 -14.58 -14.22 4.87
CA LEU A 163 -13.63 -13.31 5.48
C LEU A 163 -13.10 -13.84 6.82
N TYR A 164 -13.99 -14.22 7.73
CA TYR A 164 -13.59 -14.69 9.06
C TYR A 164 -12.83 -16.01 9.02
N THR A 165 -13.26 -16.95 8.16
CA THR A 165 -12.57 -18.22 7.95
C THR A 165 -11.16 -17.99 7.38
N SER A 166 -11.01 -17.05 6.44
CA SER A 166 -9.73 -16.77 5.77
C SER A 166 -8.62 -16.33 6.72
N VAL A 167 -8.98 -15.81 7.89
CA VAL A 167 -8.04 -15.37 8.94
C VAL A 167 -8.07 -16.27 10.18
N GLY A 168 -8.79 -17.39 10.11
CA GLY A 168 -8.81 -18.40 11.18
C GLY A 168 -9.65 -18.03 12.41
N TRP A 169 -10.60 -17.09 12.30
CA TRP A 169 -11.45 -16.68 13.42
C TRP A 169 -12.65 -17.60 13.60
N THR A 170 -12.38 -18.87 13.88
CA THR A 170 -13.39 -19.95 14.00
C THR A 170 -14.38 -19.75 15.13
N ASN A 171 -13.98 -19.11 16.22
CA ASN A 171 -14.87 -18.74 17.31
C ASN A 171 -16.05 -17.86 16.89
N TYR A 172 -15.94 -17.15 15.76
CA TYR A 172 -17.04 -16.38 15.18
C TYR A 172 -17.83 -17.22 14.14
N THR A 173 -17.12 -18.02 13.34
CA THR A 173 -17.77 -18.80 12.27
C THR A 173 -18.61 -19.96 12.81
N ASP A 174 -18.30 -20.44 14.02
CA ASP A 174 -19.10 -21.44 14.73
C ASP A 174 -20.44 -20.88 15.23
N HIS A 175 -20.60 -19.54 15.25
CA HIS A 175 -21.80 -18.86 15.77
C HIS A 175 -22.39 -17.86 14.76
N PRO A 176 -22.82 -18.30 13.54
CA PRO A 176 -23.23 -17.41 12.45
C PRO A 176 -24.43 -16.52 12.79
N GLN A 177 -25.39 -16.99 13.61
CA GLN A 177 -26.55 -16.19 14.03
C GLN A 177 -26.14 -15.05 15.00
N MET A 178 -25.17 -15.31 15.87
CA MET A 178 -24.58 -14.28 16.74
C MET A 178 -23.91 -13.22 15.90
N LEU A 179 -23.12 -13.64 14.91
CA LEU A 179 -22.41 -12.74 14.02
C LEU A 179 -23.38 -11.85 13.22
N GLU A 180 -24.44 -12.42 12.63
CA GLU A 180 -25.49 -11.66 11.95
C GLU A 180 -26.15 -10.61 12.86
N LYS A 181 -26.49 -10.98 14.11
CA LYS A 181 -27.03 -10.05 15.10
C LYS A 181 -26.03 -8.96 15.44
N ALA A 182 -24.74 -9.30 15.58
CA ALA A 182 -23.67 -8.36 15.85
C ALA A 182 -23.53 -7.31 14.73
N TYR A 183 -23.58 -7.73 13.48
CA TYR A 183 -23.54 -6.81 12.33
C TYR A 183 -24.73 -5.86 12.29
N LYS A 184 -25.95 -6.35 12.56
CA LYS A 184 -27.17 -5.53 12.62
C LYS A 184 -27.12 -4.46 13.73
N ASN A 185 -26.40 -4.74 14.81
CA ASN A 185 -26.28 -3.86 15.97
C ASN A 185 -25.00 -3.03 15.97
N SER A 186 -24.19 -3.11 14.92
CA SER A 186 -22.97 -2.33 14.80
C SER A 186 -23.28 -0.85 14.52
N LEU A 187 -22.48 0.04 15.10
CA LEU A 187 -22.57 1.48 14.83
C LEU A 187 -22.25 1.80 13.38
N CYS A 188 -21.21 1.16 12.85
CA CYS A 188 -20.76 1.33 11.49
C CYS A 188 -20.04 0.09 10.99
N THR A 189 -20.28 -0.26 9.72
CA THR A 189 -19.56 -1.31 9.03
C THR A 189 -19.21 -0.83 7.63
N LEU A 190 -17.91 -0.89 7.26
CA LEU A 190 -17.42 -0.54 5.94
C LEU A 190 -16.77 -1.76 5.28
N GLY A 191 -17.11 -1.98 4.01
CA GLY A 191 -16.49 -3.00 3.17
C GLY A 191 -15.52 -2.40 2.17
N ALA A 192 -14.41 -3.11 1.90
CA ALA A 192 -13.52 -2.85 0.79
C ALA A 192 -13.85 -3.81 -0.36
N TYR A 193 -14.17 -3.26 -1.52
CA TYR A 193 -14.65 -4.01 -2.69
C TYR A 193 -13.71 -3.82 -3.88
N THR A 194 -13.44 -4.88 -4.62
CA THR A 194 -12.80 -4.76 -5.93
C THR A 194 -13.70 -4.04 -6.94
N ALA A 195 -13.14 -3.63 -8.07
CA ALA A 195 -13.91 -3.03 -9.17
C ALA A 195 -15.06 -3.95 -9.67
N GLN A 196 -14.89 -5.28 -9.52
CA GLN A 196 -15.90 -6.28 -9.88
C GLN A 196 -16.94 -6.50 -8.77
N GLY A 197 -16.86 -5.75 -7.68
CA GLY A 197 -17.81 -5.80 -6.56
C GLY A 197 -17.55 -6.92 -5.55
N ARG A 198 -16.43 -7.66 -5.63
CA ARG A 198 -16.07 -8.67 -4.63
C ARG A 198 -15.65 -7.99 -3.32
N LEU A 199 -16.24 -8.40 -2.20
CA LEU A 199 -15.81 -7.99 -0.85
C LEU A 199 -14.44 -8.64 -0.53
N VAL A 200 -13.44 -7.83 -0.24
CA VAL A 200 -12.06 -8.27 0.04
C VAL A 200 -11.53 -7.83 1.41
N GLY A 201 -12.27 -6.98 2.09
CA GLY A 201 -11.97 -6.57 3.45
C GLY A 201 -13.16 -5.92 4.10
N ILE A 202 -13.16 -5.91 5.44
CA ILE A 202 -14.24 -5.31 6.23
C ILE A 202 -13.66 -4.68 7.50
N ILE A 203 -14.30 -3.62 7.96
CA ILE A 203 -14.09 -3.05 9.28
C ILE A 203 -15.45 -2.81 9.93
N ARG A 204 -15.55 -3.15 11.21
CA ARG A 204 -16.77 -3.00 11.98
C ARG A 204 -16.49 -2.29 13.31
N ALA A 205 -17.30 -1.29 13.60
CA ALA A 205 -17.22 -0.55 14.86
C ALA A 205 -18.54 -0.63 15.63
N VAL A 206 -18.39 -0.64 16.95
CA VAL A 206 -19.48 -0.52 17.93
C VAL A 206 -19.21 0.69 18.82
N GLY A 207 -20.21 1.18 19.53
CA GLY A 207 -20.08 2.34 20.39
C GLY A 207 -21.32 3.24 20.30
N ASP A 208 -21.21 4.43 20.85
CA ASP A 208 -22.28 5.44 20.82
C ASP A 208 -22.04 6.55 19.78
N GLY A 209 -20.86 6.56 19.15
CA GLY A 209 -20.48 7.56 18.13
C GLY A 209 -20.19 8.95 18.69
N ALA A 210 -20.14 9.11 20.03
CA ALA A 210 -19.87 10.36 20.70
C ALA A 210 -18.73 10.23 21.72
N SER A 211 -18.89 9.36 22.72
CA SER A 211 -17.86 9.13 23.73
C SER A 211 -16.88 8.03 23.30
N ILE A 212 -17.35 7.02 22.57
CA ILE A 212 -16.53 5.86 22.18
C ILE A 212 -16.88 5.36 20.77
N LEU A 213 -15.81 5.06 20.02
CA LEU A 213 -15.81 4.25 18.82
C LEU A 213 -14.88 3.06 19.04
N PHE A 214 -15.43 1.86 19.24
CA PHE A 214 -14.63 0.66 19.41
C PHE A 214 -14.55 -0.13 18.12
N ILE A 215 -13.34 -0.25 17.56
CA ILE A 215 -13.08 -1.07 16.37
C ILE A 215 -13.08 -2.53 16.79
N GLN A 216 -14.18 -3.21 16.49
CA GLN A 216 -14.38 -4.59 16.91
C GLN A 216 -13.66 -5.59 16.01
N ASP A 217 -13.78 -5.39 14.69
CA ASP A 217 -13.19 -6.27 13.69
C ASP A 217 -12.54 -5.45 12.57
N ILE A 218 -11.39 -5.89 12.11
CA ILE A 218 -10.76 -5.46 10.86
C ILE A 218 -10.15 -6.67 10.17
N ILE A 219 -10.68 -7.04 9.02
CA ILE A 219 -10.28 -8.23 8.27
C ILE A 219 -10.02 -7.84 6.83
N VAL A 220 -8.91 -8.35 6.27
CA VAL A 220 -8.59 -8.26 4.83
C VAL A 220 -8.19 -9.65 4.38
N LEU A 221 -8.78 -10.13 3.28
CA LEU A 221 -8.43 -11.42 2.68
C LEU A 221 -6.91 -11.55 2.50
N PRO A 222 -6.29 -12.71 2.82
CA PRO A 222 -4.85 -12.89 2.79
C PRO A 222 -4.19 -12.43 1.48
N GLU A 223 -4.80 -12.75 0.32
CA GLU A 223 -4.31 -12.37 -1.01
C GLU A 223 -4.39 -10.85 -1.30
N PHE A 224 -5.15 -10.10 -0.48
CA PHE A 224 -5.28 -8.64 -0.55
C PHE A 224 -4.54 -7.90 0.55
N GLN A 225 -3.91 -8.61 1.50
CA GLN A 225 -3.14 -7.98 2.57
C GLN A 225 -1.89 -7.28 2.03
N ARG A 226 -1.31 -6.38 2.83
CA ARG A 226 -0.09 -5.61 2.53
C ARG A 226 -0.22 -4.64 1.35
N ARG A 227 -1.45 -4.30 0.96
CA ARG A 227 -1.79 -3.33 -0.10
C ARG A 227 -2.38 -2.03 0.44
N GLY A 228 -2.31 -1.80 1.75
CA GLY A 228 -2.86 -0.59 2.39
C GLY A 228 -4.36 -0.63 2.68
N ILE A 229 -5.07 -1.71 2.34
CA ILE A 229 -6.54 -1.81 2.50
C ILE A 229 -6.95 -1.69 3.97
N GLY A 230 -6.25 -2.34 4.89
CA GLY A 230 -6.52 -2.21 6.33
C GLY A 230 -6.36 -0.77 6.82
N THR A 231 -5.31 -0.09 6.37
CA THR A 231 -5.08 1.34 6.65
C THR A 231 -6.22 2.21 6.11
N ALA A 232 -6.63 1.96 4.87
CA ALA A 232 -7.70 2.72 4.22
C ALA A 232 -9.06 2.50 4.93
N LEU A 233 -9.40 1.25 5.29
CA LEU A 233 -10.59 0.93 6.08
C LEU A 233 -10.61 1.65 7.43
N LEU A 234 -9.48 1.62 8.15
CA LEU A 234 -9.38 2.26 9.47
C LEU A 234 -9.49 3.78 9.36
N ARG A 235 -8.79 4.39 8.40
CA ARG A 235 -8.92 5.83 8.13
C ARG A 235 -10.36 6.22 7.73
N ALA A 236 -11.01 5.43 6.89
CA ALA A 236 -12.37 5.70 6.44
C ALA A 236 -13.38 5.68 7.59
N ILE A 237 -13.25 4.72 8.51
CA ILE A 237 -14.17 4.64 9.67
C ILE A 237 -13.90 5.76 10.68
N ILE A 238 -12.64 6.08 10.96
CA ILE A 238 -12.27 7.20 11.85
C ILE A 238 -12.78 8.53 11.28
N SER A 239 -12.62 8.74 9.97
CA SER A 239 -13.08 9.98 9.31
C SER A 239 -14.60 10.16 9.34
N ARG A 240 -15.39 9.10 9.56
CA ARG A 240 -16.86 9.22 9.75
C ARG A 240 -17.25 9.73 11.13
N TYR A 241 -16.37 9.64 12.11
CA TYR A 241 -16.61 10.01 13.50
C TYR A 241 -15.48 10.93 14.01
N PRO A 242 -15.27 12.09 13.38
CA PRO A 242 -14.12 12.96 13.68
C PRO A 242 -14.18 13.56 15.09
N ASP A 243 -15.39 13.68 15.66
CA ASP A 243 -15.62 14.31 16.95
C ASP A 243 -15.79 13.30 18.09
N VAL A 244 -15.62 11.99 17.83
CA VAL A 244 -15.71 10.98 18.89
C VAL A 244 -14.56 11.18 19.88
N TYR A 245 -14.90 11.17 21.20
CA TYR A 245 -13.92 11.48 22.24
C TYR A 245 -12.75 10.50 22.27
N GLN A 246 -13.02 9.18 22.12
CA GLN A 246 -11.97 8.15 22.09
C GLN A 246 -12.29 7.04 21.08
N THR A 247 -11.24 6.60 20.36
CA THR A 247 -11.30 5.43 19.48
C THR A 247 -10.44 4.32 20.07
N GLU A 248 -11.03 3.17 20.32
CA GLU A 248 -10.38 2.03 20.97
C GLU A 248 -10.42 0.79 20.08
N LEU A 249 -9.52 -0.15 20.35
CA LEU A 249 -9.51 -1.49 19.77
C LEU A 249 -8.77 -2.47 20.68
N MET A 250 -9.03 -3.75 20.48
CA MET A 250 -8.21 -4.83 21.03
C MET A 250 -7.57 -5.63 19.90
N THR A 251 -6.33 -6.04 20.08
CA THR A 251 -5.57 -6.79 19.08
C THR A 251 -4.57 -7.74 19.74
N ASP A 252 -4.03 -8.68 18.96
CA ASP A 252 -2.94 -9.54 19.41
C ASP A 252 -1.67 -8.72 19.72
N ASN A 253 -0.97 -9.17 20.76
CA ASN A 253 0.26 -8.52 21.22
C ASN A 253 1.47 -9.01 20.42
N THR A 254 1.54 -8.61 19.14
CA THR A 254 2.69 -8.87 18.26
C THR A 254 3.33 -7.56 17.83
N ASP A 255 4.65 -7.55 17.64
CA ASP A 255 5.38 -6.35 17.17
C ASP A 255 4.82 -5.81 15.87
N LYS A 256 4.39 -6.70 14.98
CA LYS A 256 3.79 -6.32 13.68
C LYS A 256 2.49 -5.56 13.85
N THR A 257 1.60 -6.04 14.71
CA THR A 257 0.29 -5.43 14.93
C THR A 257 0.42 -4.13 15.71
N ILE A 258 1.28 -4.10 16.71
CA ILE A 258 1.61 -2.88 17.46
C ILE A 258 2.16 -1.79 16.51
N ALA A 259 3.13 -2.14 15.65
CA ALA A 259 3.70 -1.20 14.69
C ALA A 259 2.65 -0.67 13.69
N PHE A 260 1.72 -1.53 13.25
CA PHE A 260 0.62 -1.12 12.36
C PHE A 260 -0.26 -0.06 13.01
N TYR A 261 -0.77 -0.29 14.22
CA TYR A 261 -1.64 0.68 14.89
C TYR A 261 -0.90 1.95 15.32
N LYS A 262 0.35 1.85 15.79
CA LYS A 262 1.20 3.02 16.09
C LYS A 262 1.42 3.90 14.85
N SER A 263 1.57 3.32 13.66
CA SER A 263 1.71 4.07 12.41
C SER A 263 0.46 4.87 12.01
N LEU A 264 -0.68 4.56 12.66
CA LEU A 264 -1.98 5.22 12.45
C LEU A 264 -2.38 6.12 13.62
N GLY A 265 -1.44 6.40 14.55
CA GLY A 265 -1.63 7.31 15.66
C GLY A 265 -2.24 6.68 16.92
N PHE A 266 -2.41 5.36 16.95
CA PHE A 266 -2.86 4.69 18.17
C PHE A 266 -1.70 4.49 19.14
N THR A 267 -2.01 4.61 20.41
CA THR A 267 -1.07 4.37 21.53
C THR A 267 -1.59 3.19 22.36
N PRO A 268 -0.75 2.22 22.77
CA PRO A 268 -1.15 1.15 23.67
C PRO A 268 -1.79 1.68 24.95
N ALA A 269 -2.92 1.12 25.36
CA ALA A 269 -3.66 1.59 26.54
C ALA A 269 -2.81 1.59 27.81
N THR A 270 -1.81 0.71 27.90
CA THR A 270 -0.85 0.66 29.01
C THR A 270 -0.01 1.92 29.15
N GLU A 271 0.25 2.66 28.08
CA GLU A 271 0.97 3.94 28.12
C GLU A 271 0.12 5.07 28.75
N PHE A 272 -1.22 4.88 28.80
CA PHE A 272 -2.16 5.74 29.54
C PHE A 272 -2.48 5.20 30.96
N GLY A 273 -1.78 4.16 31.42
CA GLY A 273 -2.06 3.52 32.72
C GLY A 273 -3.32 2.66 32.73
N CYS A 274 -3.89 2.32 31.57
CA CYS A 274 -5.10 1.52 31.43
C CYS A 274 -4.76 0.05 31.08
N LEU A 275 -5.60 -0.88 31.55
CA LEU A 275 -5.55 -2.30 31.19
C LEU A 275 -6.92 -2.75 30.66
N GLY A 276 -6.91 -3.54 29.60
CA GLY A 276 -8.12 -4.19 29.11
C GLY A 276 -8.42 -5.46 29.89
N PHE A 277 -9.70 -5.68 30.22
CA PHE A 277 -10.19 -6.92 30.81
C PHE A 277 -11.23 -7.55 29.91
N MET A 278 -11.18 -8.87 29.74
CA MET A 278 -12.13 -9.63 28.93
C MET A 278 -12.76 -10.75 29.79
N LYS A 279 -14.08 -10.91 29.67
CA LYS A 279 -14.80 -12.08 30.19
C LYS A 279 -15.49 -12.77 29.02
N LEU A 280 -15.14 -14.01 28.76
CA LEU A 280 -15.83 -14.87 27.79
C LEU A 280 -16.95 -15.65 28.52
N ASN A 281 -18.13 -15.64 27.91
CA ASN A 281 -19.24 -16.50 28.35
C ASN A 281 -19.13 -17.78 27.50
N THR A 282 -18.67 -18.86 28.12
CA THR A 282 -18.60 -20.20 27.53
C THR A 282 -19.94 -20.91 27.68
#